data_eb29b692a75672eccdbd548fb7be5535
#
_entry.id   eb29b692a75672eccdbd548fb7be5535
#
_cell.length_a   1.000
_cell.length_b   1.000
_cell.length_c   1.000
_cell.angle_alpha   90.00
_cell.angle_beta   90.00
_cell.angle_gamma   90.00
#
_symmetry.space_group_name_H-M   'P 1'
#
loop_
_entity.id
_entity.type
_entity.pdbx_description
1 polymer ?
#
loop_
_entity_poly.entity_id
_entity_poly.type
_entity_poly.pdbx_seq_one_letter_code
_entity_poly.pdbx_strand_id
1 'polypeptide(L)'
;LHTAMLYTDPRGADECRALEEELGSAEIAAVTGLKPHGMYSLPKIMWIKGHWPEVYRRAEHILLMEDFVVFLLTGTAQIDYSLATRTMAFDINTITWNRKILSVAGVDERLLSRPVPSGTAAGTLLPEAAKRTGFSTRLQVVSVSQDQVAGAVGAGVFDSGKALECAGTVECLTPVYDGMPPLGGNAPGQLRGRPVCGAREVRDLLLFLYRGRADTVVRGHPGKG
;
A
#
# COMPACT_ATOMS: atom_id res chain seq x y z
N LEU A 1 11.47 8.91 -16.58
CA LEU A 1 11.71 8.11 -15.38
C LEU A 1 12.86 8.65 -14.57
N HIS A 2 12.79 8.56 -13.26
CA HIS A 2 13.86 8.88 -12.32
C HIS A 2 14.23 7.61 -11.52
N THR A 3 15.38 7.65 -10.85
CA THR A 3 15.83 6.54 -9.99
C THR A 3 14.80 6.24 -8.89
N ALA A 4 14.40 4.98 -8.75
CA ALA A 4 13.48 4.56 -7.71
C ALA A 4 14.12 4.63 -6.32
N MET A 5 13.33 4.96 -5.32
CA MET A 5 13.72 4.91 -3.91
C MET A 5 13.23 3.62 -3.28
N LEU A 6 14.13 2.89 -2.62
CA LEU A 6 13.77 1.69 -1.87
C LEU A 6 13.14 2.06 -0.51
N TYR A 7 12.41 1.11 0.08
CA TYR A 7 11.85 1.29 1.42
C TYR A 7 12.93 1.45 2.51
N THR A 8 14.11 0.86 2.30
CA THR A 8 15.28 0.98 3.19
C THR A 8 16.05 2.29 3.02
N ASP A 9 15.75 3.09 1.99
CA ASP A 9 16.38 4.37 1.75
C ASP A 9 16.04 5.35 2.88
N PRO A 10 17.03 5.97 3.56
CA PRO A 10 16.79 6.83 4.70
C PRO A 10 16.17 8.20 4.35
N ARG A 11 16.16 8.57 3.07
CA ARG A 11 15.55 9.83 2.64
C ARG A 11 14.05 9.83 2.96
N GLY A 12 13.55 10.96 3.43
CA GLY A 12 12.18 11.12 3.91
C GLY A 12 12.02 11.03 5.44
N ALA A 13 13.10 10.79 6.19
CA ALA A 13 13.02 10.73 7.66
C ALA A 13 12.66 12.08 8.28
N ASP A 14 13.23 13.17 7.76
CA ASP A 14 12.97 14.54 8.24
C ASP A 14 11.57 15.00 7.83
N GLU A 15 11.15 14.69 6.62
CA GLU A 15 9.81 14.96 6.13
C GLU A 15 8.74 14.20 6.92
N CYS A 16 9.04 12.98 7.36
CA CYS A 16 8.16 12.21 8.24
C CYS A 16 8.01 12.92 9.59
N ARG A 17 9.11 13.39 10.21
CA ARG A 17 9.05 14.16 11.46
C ARG A 17 8.22 15.44 11.31
N ALA A 18 8.41 16.16 10.20
CA ALA A 18 7.63 17.38 9.94
C ALA A 18 6.13 17.08 9.82
N LEU A 19 5.73 15.96 9.20
CA LEU A 19 4.34 15.52 9.19
C LEU A 19 3.82 15.17 10.59
N GLU A 20 4.63 14.52 11.41
CA GLU A 20 4.26 14.18 12.80
C GLU A 20 4.12 15.42 13.68
N GLU A 21 4.97 16.41 13.51
CA GLU A 21 4.90 17.69 14.23
C GLU A 21 3.64 18.47 13.89
N GLU A 22 3.21 18.47 12.62
CA GLU A 22 2.05 19.23 12.16
C GLU A 22 0.71 18.51 12.42
N LEU A 23 0.66 17.19 12.23
CA LEU A 23 -0.58 16.41 12.30
C LEU A 23 -0.72 15.61 13.60
N GLY A 24 0.39 15.25 14.24
CA GLY A 24 0.44 14.31 15.34
C GLY A 24 0.46 12.84 14.90
N SER A 25 1.32 12.03 15.51
CA SER A 25 1.45 10.59 15.24
C SER A 25 0.13 9.84 15.40
N ALA A 26 -0.66 10.19 16.41
CA ALA A 26 -1.94 9.53 16.70
C ALA A 26 -2.98 9.77 15.61
N GLU A 27 -3.04 11.00 15.06
CA GLU A 27 -3.97 11.32 13.98
C GLU A 27 -3.57 10.60 12.68
N ILE A 28 -2.27 10.64 12.32
CA ILE A 28 -1.76 9.91 11.15
C ILE A 28 -2.12 8.43 11.29
N ALA A 29 -1.86 7.83 12.45
CA ALA A 29 -2.15 6.43 12.69
C ALA A 29 -3.66 6.11 12.63
N ALA A 30 -4.52 6.95 13.17
CA ALA A 30 -5.98 6.75 13.12
C ALA A 30 -6.54 6.82 11.70
N VAL A 31 -5.94 7.65 10.83
CA VAL A 31 -6.37 7.82 9.44
C VAL A 31 -5.79 6.73 8.54
N THR A 32 -4.49 6.45 8.68
CA THR A 32 -3.77 5.57 7.75
C THR A 32 -3.57 4.16 8.28
N GLY A 33 -3.80 3.95 9.60
CA GLY A 33 -3.48 2.74 10.33
C GLY A 33 -2.00 2.45 10.47
N LEU A 34 -1.15 3.39 10.10
CA LEU A 34 0.29 3.26 10.11
C LEU A 34 0.89 4.14 11.18
N LYS A 35 1.82 3.60 11.96
CA LYS A 35 2.72 4.45 12.74
C LYS A 35 3.62 5.19 11.76
N PRO A 36 3.75 6.53 11.88
CA PRO A 36 4.58 7.30 10.96
C PRO A 36 6.01 6.77 10.88
N HIS A 37 6.53 6.63 9.68
CA HIS A 37 7.89 6.20 9.45
C HIS A 37 8.39 6.64 8.07
N GLY A 38 9.65 7.09 7.98
CA GLY A 38 10.27 7.54 6.73
C GLY A 38 10.40 6.48 5.64
N MET A 39 10.13 5.20 5.95
CA MET A 39 10.12 4.12 4.96
C MET A 39 8.96 4.23 3.96
N TYR A 40 7.87 4.90 4.34
CA TYR A 40 6.67 5.02 3.50
C TYR A 40 6.87 6.00 2.36
N SER A 41 5.97 5.94 1.38
CA SER A 41 6.16 6.66 0.12
C SER A 41 5.95 8.17 0.26
N LEU A 42 4.98 8.63 1.07
CA LEU A 42 4.68 10.06 1.19
C LEU A 42 5.89 10.91 1.65
N PRO A 43 6.60 10.55 2.72
CA PRO A 43 7.82 11.27 3.12
C PRO A 43 8.88 11.31 2.02
N LYS A 44 9.02 10.24 1.22
CA LYS A 44 9.95 10.20 0.09
C LYS A 44 9.51 11.11 -1.06
N ILE A 45 8.21 11.22 -1.31
CA ILE A 45 7.65 12.15 -2.29
C ILE A 45 7.90 13.60 -1.86
N MET A 46 7.72 13.90 -0.56
CA MET A 46 8.06 15.22 0.00
C MET A 46 9.55 15.53 -0.16
N TRP A 47 10.41 14.57 0.12
CA TRP A 47 11.85 14.70 -0.08
C TRP A 47 12.19 15.01 -1.56
N ILE A 48 11.60 14.27 -2.51
CA ILE A 48 11.77 14.51 -3.95
C ILE A 48 11.33 15.94 -4.30
N LYS A 49 10.18 16.36 -3.79
CA LYS A 49 9.66 17.72 -4.02
C LYS A 49 10.61 18.80 -3.53
N GLY A 50 11.21 18.61 -2.35
CA GLY A 50 12.13 19.56 -1.75
C GLY A 50 13.52 19.60 -2.41
N HIS A 51 14.06 18.44 -2.76
CA HIS A 51 15.44 18.30 -3.24
C HIS A 51 15.55 18.20 -4.75
N TRP A 52 14.51 17.73 -5.43
CA TRP A 52 14.44 17.64 -6.90
C TRP A 52 13.16 18.29 -7.45
N PRO A 53 12.97 19.61 -7.22
CA PRO A 53 11.72 20.29 -7.57
C PRO A 53 11.40 20.24 -9.06
N GLU A 54 12.43 20.21 -9.91
CA GLU A 54 12.24 20.07 -11.37
C GLU A 54 11.65 18.69 -11.74
N VAL A 55 12.11 17.64 -11.05
CA VAL A 55 11.58 16.28 -11.26
C VAL A 55 10.12 16.23 -10.84
N TYR A 56 9.80 16.76 -9.65
CA TYR A 56 8.44 16.79 -9.13
C TYR A 56 7.50 17.61 -10.03
N ARG A 57 7.91 18.81 -10.48
CA ARG A 57 7.08 19.66 -11.35
C ARG A 57 6.77 19.06 -12.71
N ARG A 58 7.68 18.23 -13.23
CA ARG A 58 7.52 17.55 -14.53
C ARG A 58 6.84 16.19 -14.42
N ALA A 59 6.57 15.73 -13.21
CA ALA A 59 5.90 14.43 -13.03
C ALA A 59 4.44 14.53 -13.47
N GLU A 60 4.04 13.61 -14.32
CA GLU A 60 2.64 13.35 -14.66
C GLU A 60 2.02 12.33 -13.68
N HIS A 61 2.87 11.38 -13.22
CA HIS A 61 2.51 10.37 -12.24
C HIS A 61 3.66 10.12 -11.27
N ILE A 62 3.32 9.81 -10.03
CA ILE A 62 4.22 9.29 -9.00
C ILE A 62 3.69 7.91 -8.62
N LEU A 63 4.40 6.87 -9.01
CA LEU A 63 3.95 5.49 -8.95
C LEU A 63 4.86 4.66 -8.02
N LEU A 64 4.28 3.72 -7.31
CA LEU A 64 5.00 2.64 -6.65
C LEU A 64 5.33 1.56 -7.70
N MET A 65 6.09 0.54 -7.31
CA MET A 65 6.58 -0.44 -8.30
C MET A 65 5.45 -1.27 -8.93
N GLU A 66 4.41 -1.62 -8.17
CA GLU A 66 3.29 -2.40 -8.71
C GLU A 66 2.48 -1.58 -9.71
N ASP A 67 2.00 -0.41 -9.29
CA ASP A 67 1.18 0.44 -10.15
C ASP A 67 1.98 1.02 -11.33
N PHE A 68 3.30 1.16 -11.19
CA PHE A 68 4.19 1.46 -12.32
C PHE A 68 4.20 0.33 -13.36
N VAL A 69 4.29 -0.94 -12.93
CA VAL A 69 4.23 -2.08 -13.85
C VAL A 69 2.85 -2.14 -14.52
N VAL A 70 1.77 -1.97 -13.75
CA VAL A 70 0.41 -1.91 -14.30
C VAL A 70 0.29 -0.80 -15.34
N PHE A 71 0.80 0.41 -15.03
CA PHE A 71 0.80 1.53 -15.96
C PHE A 71 1.59 1.25 -17.24
N LEU A 72 2.78 0.66 -17.13
CA LEU A 72 3.57 0.29 -18.32
C LEU A 72 2.86 -0.73 -19.22
N LEU A 73 2.10 -1.62 -18.62
CA LEU A 73 1.40 -2.68 -19.35
C LEU A 73 0.10 -2.20 -19.98
N THR A 74 -0.60 -1.24 -19.36
CA THR A 74 -1.99 -0.89 -19.73
C THR A 74 -2.20 0.59 -20.03
N GLY A 75 -1.29 1.46 -19.59
CA GLY A 75 -1.50 2.92 -19.61
C GLY A 75 -2.41 3.43 -18.50
N THR A 76 -2.86 2.57 -17.58
CA THR A 76 -3.76 2.93 -16.49
C THR A 76 -2.99 3.05 -15.17
N ALA A 77 -2.98 4.23 -14.56
CA ALA A 77 -2.41 4.46 -13.24
C ALA A 77 -3.45 4.08 -12.17
N GLN A 78 -3.40 2.85 -11.68
CA GLN A 78 -4.23 2.40 -10.56
C GLN A 78 -3.40 1.58 -9.60
N ILE A 79 -3.75 1.65 -8.31
CA ILE A 79 -3.08 0.99 -7.20
C ILE A 79 -4.10 0.27 -6.33
N ASP A 80 -3.77 -0.92 -5.86
CA ASP A 80 -4.62 -1.63 -4.92
C ASP A 80 -4.61 -0.97 -3.53
N TYR A 81 -5.69 -1.16 -2.75
CA TYR A 81 -5.83 -0.55 -1.43
C TYR A 81 -4.71 -0.94 -0.46
N SER A 82 -4.21 -2.18 -0.49
CA SER A 82 -3.17 -2.64 0.41
C SER A 82 -1.82 -1.94 0.15
N LEU A 83 -1.53 -1.65 -1.12
CA LEU A 83 -0.36 -0.87 -1.50
C LEU A 83 -0.59 0.64 -1.30
N ALA A 84 -1.79 1.15 -1.56
CA ALA A 84 -2.13 2.54 -1.28
C ALA A 84 -1.91 2.90 0.19
N THR A 85 -2.23 2.00 1.14
CA THR A 85 -1.93 2.22 2.56
C THR A 85 -0.44 2.41 2.82
N ARG A 86 0.44 1.72 2.08
CA ARG A 86 1.90 1.84 2.21
C ARG A 86 2.46 3.22 1.85
N THR A 87 1.63 4.09 1.34
CA THR A 87 2.02 5.47 1.07
C THR A 87 2.05 6.36 2.32
N MET A 88 1.29 6.04 3.37
CA MET A 88 0.99 6.90 4.53
C MET A 88 0.16 8.14 4.13
N ALA A 89 -0.59 8.07 3.02
CA ALA A 89 -1.49 9.12 2.55
C ALA A 89 -2.92 8.61 2.31
N PHE A 90 -3.15 7.30 2.42
CA PHE A 90 -4.43 6.67 2.18
C PHE A 90 -5.25 6.58 3.46
N ASP A 91 -6.49 7.03 3.40
CA ASP A 91 -7.45 6.98 4.50
C ASP A 91 -8.19 5.64 4.45
N ILE A 92 -7.93 4.82 5.45
CA ILE A 92 -8.52 3.48 5.56
C ILE A 92 -9.99 3.48 5.96
N ASN A 93 -10.47 4.59 6.54
CA ASN A 93 -11.86 4.72 6.98
C ASN A 93 -12.75 5.10 5.81
N THR A 94 -12.27 5.96 4.90
CA THR A 94 -13.01 6.42 3.72
C THR A 94 -12.62 5.71 2.43
N ILE A 95 -11.51 4.94 2.46
CA ILE A 95 -10.98 4.19 1.29
C ILE A 95 -10.62 5.14 0.14
N THR A 96 -10.03 6.29 0.47
CA THR A 96 -9.60 7.34 -0.46
C THR A 96 -8.27 7.95 -0.04
N TRP A 97 -7.65 8.72 -0.89
CA TRP A 97 -6.54 9.58 -0.50
C TRP A 97 -7.00 10.60 0.54
N ASN A 98 -6.24 10.77 1.63
CA ASN A 98 -6.56 11.74 2.67
C ASN A 98 -6.08 13.13 2.28
N ARG A 99 -7.02 14.02 1.95
CA ARG A 99 -6.72 15.37 1.47
C ARG A 99 -6.01 16.25 2.50
N LYS A 100 -6.28 16.06 3.81
CA LYS A 100 -5.60 16.80 4.86
C LYS A 100 -4.12 16.44 4.90
N ILE A 101 -3.80 15.15 4.92
CA ILE A 101 -2.42 14.67 4.92
C ILE A 101 -1.69 15.13 3.63
N LEU A 102 -2.32 14.96 2.47
CA LEU A 102 -1.73 15.41 1.21
C LEU A 102 -1.52 16.92 1.15
N SER A 103 -2.45 17.71 1.70
CA SER A 103 -2.33 19.16 1.78
C SER A 103 -1.15 19.59 2.65
N VAL A 104 -0.96 19.00 3.82
CA VAL A 104 0.17 19.27 4.71
C VAL A 104 1.49 18.84 4.05
N ALA A 105 1.52 17.68 3.41
CA ALA A 105 2.66 17.22 2.63
C ALA A 105 2.92 18.08 1.38
N GLY A 106 1.93 18.88 0.97
CA GLY A 106 1.96 19.66 -0.26
C GLY A 106 2.05 18.79 -1.51
N VAL A 107 1.48 17.60 -1.48
CA VAL A 107 1.48 16.65 -2.61
C VAL A 107 0.13 16.70 -3.32
N ASP A 108 0.18 16.84 -4.63
CA ASP A 108 -1.03 16.86 -5.46
C ASP A 108 -1.57 15.44 -5.64
N GLU A 109 -2.84 15.22 -5.22
CA GLU A 109 -3.53 13.93 -5.35
C GLU A 109 -3.54 13.43 -6.81
N ARG A 110 -3.59 14.32 -7.78
CA ARG A 110 -3.63 13.98 -9.22
C ARG A 110 -2.38 13.26 -9.72
N LEU A 111 -1.27 13.37 -9.00
CA LEU A 111 -0.03 12.65 -9.31
C LEU A 111 -0.07 11.19 -8.88
N LEU A 112 -0.98 10.82 -7.97
CA LEU A 112 -1.07 9.48 -7.40
C LEU A 112 -2.02 8.61 -8.23
N SER A 113 -1.76 7.30 -8.21
CA SER A 113 -2.62 6.32 -8.84
C SER A 113 -4.03 6.29 -8.22
N ARG A 114 -5.03 5.95 -9.01
CA ARG A 114 -6.40 5.74 -8.53
C ARG A 114 -6.46 4.51 -7.63
N PRO A 115 -6.88 4.62 -6.36
CA PRO A 115 -7.03 3.47 -5.48
C PRO A 115 -8.18 2.57 -5.93
N VAL A 116 -7.95 1.26 -5.93
CA VAL A 116 -8.94 0.26 -6.34
C VAL A 116 -8.90 -0.96 -5.41
N PRO A 117 -9.99 -1.73 -5.32
CA PRO A 117 -9.97 -3.03 -4.66
C PRO A 117 -8.96 -3.98 -5.33
N SER A 118 -8.32 -4.84 -4.55
CA SER A 118 -7.52 -5.94 -5.08
C SER A 118 -8.35 -6.81 -6.04
N GLY A 119 -7.76 -7.25 -7.14
CA GLY A 119 -8.49 -7.99 -8.19
C GLY A 119 -9.17 -7.11 -9.23
N THR A 120 -9.02 -5.78 -9.17
CA THR A 120 -9.60 -4.87 -10.16
C THR A 120 -8.81 -4.91 -11.47
N ALA A 121 -9.51 -5.12 -12.58
CA ALA A 121 -8.90 -5.07 -13.90
C ALA A 121 -8.44 -3.64 -14.24
N ALA A 122 -7.19 -3.50 -14.66
CA ALA A 122 -6.60 -2.26 -15.11
C ALA A 122 -6.82 -2.01 -16.62
N GLY A 123 -7.02 -3.08 -17.36
CA GLY A 123 -7.18 -3.06 -18.80
C GLY A 123 -6.48 -4.24 -19.48
N THR A 124 -6.37 -4.15 -20.80
CA THR A 124 -5.62 -5.14 -21.59
C THR A 124 -4.23 -4.60 -21.94
N LEU A 125 -3.33 -5.49 -22.36
CA LEU A 125 -1.99 -5.10 -22.73
C LEU A 125 -1.97 -4.09 -23.87
N LEU A 126 -1.18 -3.04 -23.70
CA LEU A 126 -0.82 -2.14 -24.79
C LEU A 126 -0.10 -2.92 -25.92
N PRO A 127 -0.26 -2.55 -27.20
CA PRO A 127 0.39 -3.23 -28.32
C PRO A 127 1.91 -3.34 -28.15
N GLU A 128 2.56 -2.29 -27.65
CA GLU A 128 4.00 -2.29 -27.41
C GLU A 128 4.41 -3.24 -26.27
N ALA A 129 3.64 -3.30 -25.20
CA ALA A 129 3.87 -4.25 -24.10
C ALA A 129 3.67 -5.69 -24.59
N ALA A 130 2.64 -5.95 -25.37
CA ALA A 130 2.38 -7.26 -25.97
C ALA A 130 3.54 -7.71 -26.89
N LYS A 131 4.03 -6.81 -27.74
CA LYS A 131 5.19 -7.07 -28.62
C LYS A 131 6.45 -7.44 -27.82
N ARG A 132 6.73 -6.74 -26.72
CA ARG A 132 7.91 -6.97 -25.88
C ARG A 132 7.83 -8.23 -25.06
N THR A 133 6.65 -8.60 -24.60
CA THR A 133 6.44 -9.77 -23.73
C THR A 133 6.09 -11.05 -24.49
N GLY A 134 5.65 -10.95 -25.74
CA GLY A 134 5.13 -12.07 -26.51
C GLY A 134 3.70 -12.48 -26.14
N PHE A 135 3.04 -11.76 -25.23
CA PHE A 135 1.67 -12.06 -24.86
C PHE A 135 0.66 -11.43 -25.83
N SER A 136 -0.56 -11.96 -25.81
CA SER A 136 -1.66 -11.40 -26.60
C SER A 136 -2.11 -10.05 -26.06
N THR A 137 -2.45 -9.09 -26.95
CA THR A 137 -3.09 -7.83 -26.56
C THR A 137 -4.43 -8.03 -25.85
N ARG A 138 -5.02 -9.23 -25.91
CA ARG A 138 -6.25 -9.57 -25.18
C ARG A 138 -6.00 -9.98 -23.73
N LEU A 139 -4.73 -10.14 -23.31
CA LEU A 139 -4.38 -10.46 -21.93
C LEU A 139 -4.86 -9.32 -21.02
N GLN A 140 -5.67 -9.66 -20.02
CA GLN A 140 -6.14 -8.72 -19.02
C GLN A 140 -5.12 -8.59 -17.89
N VAL A 141 -4.80 -7.36 -17.52
CA VAL A 141 -3.94 -7.02 -16.38
C VAL A 141 -4.81 -6.65 -15.21
N VAL A 142 -4.49 -7.17 -14.04
CA VAL A 142 -5.27 -6.99 -12.80
C VAL A 142 -4.32 -6.47 -11.72
N SER A 143 -4.72 -5.40 -11.02
CA SER A 143 -4.02 -4.94 -9.81
C SER A 143 -4.32 -5.87 -8.66
N VAL A 144 -3.27 -6.33 -7.99
CA VAL A 144 -3.35 -7.26 -6.87
C VAL A 144 -2.65 -6.69 -5.64
N SER A 145 -2.84 -7.36 -4.51
CA SER A 145 -2.36 -6.90 -3.21
C SER A 145 -0.84 -6.99 -3.04
N GLN A 146 -0.38 -6.27 -2.03
CA GLN A 146 0.97 -6.40 -1.48
C GLN A 146 1.26 -7.87 -1.13
N ASP A 147 2.51 -8.29 -1.29
CA ASP A 147 2.96 -9.70 -1.22
C ASP A 147 2.54 -10.44 0.05
N GLN A 148 2.63 -9.83 1.24
CA GLN A 148 2.22 -10.46 2.50
C GLN A 148 0.70 -10.64 2.58
N VAL A 149 -0.05 -9.69 2.03
CA VAL A 149 -1.52 -9.80 1.94
C VAL A 149 -1.92 -10.89 0.95
N ALA A 150 -1.27 -10.92 -0.22
CA ALA A 150 -1.48 -11.99 -1.20
C ALA A 150 -1.11 -13.36 -0.64
N GLY A 151 -0.01 -13.44 0.11
CA GLY A 151 0.40 -14.66 0.81
C GLY A 151 -0.63 -15.14 1.84
N ALA A 152 -1.20 -14.23 2.63
CA ALA A 152 -2.25 -14.56 3.61
C ALA A 152 -3.51 -15.11 2.91
N VAL A 153 -3.89 -14.51 1.79
CA VAL A 153 -4.99 -15.00 0.95
C VAL A 153 -4.71 -16.38 0.42
N GLY A 154 -3.52 -16.59 -0.17
CA GLY A 154 -3.11 -17.88 -0.70
C GLY A 154 -3.04 -18.99 0.37
N ALA A 155 -2.74 -18.63 1.61
CA ALA A 155 -2.74 -19.52 2.77
C ALA A 155 -4.15 -19.74 3.39
N GLY A 156 -5.20 -19.11 2.85
CA GLY A 156 -6.56 -19.23 3.37
C GLY A 156 -6.79 -18.54 4.72
N VAL A 157 -5.98 -17.52 5.03
CA VAL A 157 -6.09 -16.76 6.29
C VAL A 157 -7.07 -15.60 6.08
N PHE A 158 -8.35 -15.86 6.33
CA PHE A 158 -9.44 -14.87 6.12
C PHE A 158 -10.15 -14.46 7.40
N ASP A 159 -10.03 -15.27 8.47
CA ASP A 159 -10.80 -15.06 9.68
C ASP A 159 -9.97 -14.37 10.76
N SER A 160 -10.63 -13.55 11.59
CA SER A 160 -9.99 -12.99 12.79
C SER A 160 -9.50 -14.09 13.74
N GLY A 161 -8.43 -13.79 14.45
CA GLY A 161 -7.76 -14.76 15.32
C GLY A 161 -6.81 -15.72 14.58
N LYS A 162 -6.71 -15.63 13.25
CA LYS A 162 -5.70 -16.30 12.44
C LYS A 162 -4.62 -15.34 12.00
N ALA A 163 -3.45 -15.86 11.74
CA ALA A 163 -2.31 -15.09 11.19
C ALA A 163 -1.52 -15.94 10.21
N LEU A 164 -0.97 -15.31 9.19
CA LEU A 164 0.09 -15.89 8.38
C LEU A 164 1.43 -15.54 9.02
N GLU A 165 2.29 -16.52 9.20
CA GLU A 165 3.70 -16.32 9.51
C GLU A 165 4.54 -16.65 8.28
N CYS A 166 5.34 -15.71 7.84
CA CYS A 166 6.32 -15.89 6.78
C CYS A 166 7.72 -15.82 7.39
N ALA A 167 8.36 -16.99 7.52
CA ALA A 167 9.73 -17.10 7.97
C ALA A 167 10.69 -17.01 6.78
N GLY A 168 11.52 -15.97 6.75
CA GLY A 168 12.54 -15.73 5.73
C GLY A 168 13.70 -14.93 6.34
N THR A 169 14.42 -14.16 5.54
CA THR A 169 15.44 -13.20 6.01
C THR A 169 14.83 -12.21 7.01
N VAL A 170 13.57 -11.88 6.83
CA VAL A 170 12.75 -11.13 7.79
C VAL A 170 11.54 -12.00 8.14
N GLU A 171 11.34 -12.24 9.43
CA GLU A 171 10.14 -12.91 9.92
C GLU A 171 8.98 -11.93 9.91
N CYS A 172 7.88 -12.34 9.26
CA CYS A 172 6.71 -11.53 9.06
C CYS A 172 5.45 -12.22 9.57
N LEU A 173 4.78 -11.60 10.57
CA LEU A 173 3.48 -12.04 11.07
C LEU A 173 2.37 -11.13 10.51
N THR A 174 1.37 -11.73 9.87
CA THR A 174 0.25 -11.03 9.22
C THR A 174 -1.07 -11.53 9.84
N PRO A 175 -1.52 -10.96 10.98
CA PRO A 175 -2.77 -11.31 11.62
C PRO A 175 -3.99 -10.70 10.93
N VAL A 176 -5.15 -11.33 11.09
CA VAL A 176 -6.47 -10.83 10.66
C VAL A 176 -7.26 -10.36 11.87
N TYR A 177 -7.87 -9.19 11.76
CA TYR A 177 -8.74 -8.58 12.76
C TYR A 177 -10.14 -8.32 12.21
N ASP A 178 -11.16 -8.38 13.05
CA ASP A 178 -12.55 -8.03 12.70
C ASP A 178 -12.82 -6.52 12.70
N GLY A 179 -11.92 -5.74 13.26
CA GLY A 179 -12.02 -4.29 13.35
C GLY A 179 -10.63 -3.67 13.54
N MET A 180 -10.58 -2.34 13.62
CA MET A 180 -9.35 -1.63 13.90
C MET A 180 -8.78 -2.08 15.24
N PRO A 181 -7.57 -2.65 15.29
CA PRO A 181 -6.93 -2.93 16.56
C PRO A 181 -6.63 -1.63 17.31
N PRO A 182 -6.66 -1.63 18.67
CA PRO A 182 -6.35 -0.45 19.44
C PRO A 182 -4.93 0.04 19.12
N LEU A 183 -4.84 1.28 18.66
CA LEU A 183 -3.57 1.95 18.41
C LEU A 183 -2.95 2.34 19.74
N GLY A 184 -1.90 1.63 20.16
CA GLY A 184 -1.15 1.95 21.38
C GLY A 184 -1.82 1.45 22.66
N GLY A 185 -1.44 0.31 23.11
CA GLY A 185 -1.77 -0.30 24.40
C GLY A 185 -1.17 -1.69 24.48
N ASN A 186 -0.93 -2.16 25.70
CA ASN A 186 -0.57 -3.56 25.95
C ASN A 186 -1.76 -4.45 25.57
N ALA A 187 -1.93 -4.75 24.29
CA ALA A 187 -2.89 -5.77 23.88
C ALA A 187 -2.52 -7.08 24.60
N PRO A 188 -3.49 -7.77 25.23
CA PRO A 188 -3.23 -9.08 25.81
C PRO A 188 -2.72 -10.01 24.71
N GLY A 189 -1.50 -10.49 24.81
CA GLY A 189 -0.88 -11.38 23.83
C GLY A 189 0.26 -10.78 23.00
N GLN A 190 0.71 -9.56 23.26
CA GLN A 190 1.97 -9.09 22.70
C GLN A 190 3.12 -9.99 23.15
N LEU A 191 3.66 -10.76 22.20
CA LEU A 191 4.88 -11.51 22.39
C LEU A 191 6.00 -10.54 22.80
N ARG A 192 6.36 -10.56 24.11
CA ARG A 192 7.52 -9.87 24.63
C ARG A 192 8.76 -10.59 24.10
N GLY A 193 9.39 -10.04 23.09
CA GLY A 193 10.65 -10.59 22.64
C GLY A 193 11.11 -10.00 21.32
N ARG A 194 12.12 -9.15 21.41
CA ARG A 194 12.93 -8.49 20.38
C ARG A 194 12.21 -7.43 19.52
N PRO A 195 12.88 -6.29 19.26
CA PRO A 195 12.39 -5.31 18.32
C PRO A 195 12.51 -5.91 16.90
N VAL A 196 11.48 -6.59 16.46
CA VAL A 196 11.32 -6.91 15.05
C VAL A 196 10.98 -5.59 14.38
N CYS A 197 11.86 -5.15 13.50
CA CYS A 197 11.70 -3.99 12.64
C CYS A 197 10.23 -3.72 12.32
N GLY A 198 9.72 -2.49 12.55
CA GLY A 198 8.39 -1.88 12.36
C GLY A 198 7.28 -2.54 11.55
N ALA A 199 7.40 -3.78 11.24
CA ALA A 199 6.52 -4.53 10.35
C ALA A 199 5.25 -5.09 11.03
N ARG A 200 5.16 -5.12 12.36
CA ARG A 200 3.95 -5.61 13.07
C ARG A 200 2.75 -4.67 12.90
N GLU A 201 2.99 -3.37 13.01
CA GLU A 201 1.91 -2.37 13.01
C GLU A 201 1.29 -2.14 11.62
N VAL A 202 2.04 -2.41 10.57
CA VAL A 202 1.61 -2.22 9.17
C VAL A 202 0.74 -3.36 8.65
N ARG A 203 0.89 -4.55 9.20
CA ARG A 203 0.24 -5.77 8.70
C ARG A 203 -1.21 -5.90 9.11
N ASP A 204 -1.49 -5.48 10.33
CA ASP A 204 -2.83 -5.56 10.91
C ASP A 204 -3.83 -4.83 10.02
N LEU A 205 -3.39 -3.74 9.42
CA LEU A 205 -4.19 -2.91 8.55
C LEU A 205 -4.40 -3.47 7.15
N LEU A 206 -3.37 -4.08 6.57
CA LEU A 206 -3.45 -4.62 5.22
C LEU A 206 -4.51 -5.72 5.12
N LEU A 207 -4.63 -6.56 6.14
CA LEU A 207 -5.64 -7.61 6.20
C LEU A 207 -7.04 -7.09 6.55
N PHE A 208 -7.15 -6.03 7.35
CA PHE A 208 -8.42 -5.36 7.59
C PHE A 208 -9.02 -4.81 6.29
N LEU A 209 -8.24 -4.10 5.49
CA LEU A 209 -8.68 -3.60 4.18
C LEU A 209 -9.05 -4.74 3.22
N TYR A 210 -8.35 -5.84 3.30
CA TYR A 210 -8.62 -7.01 2.49
C TYR A 210 -9.95 -7.67 2.87
N ARG A 211 -10.23 -7.92 4.15
CA ARG A 211 -11.44 -8.61 4.61
C ARG A 211 -12.73 -7.91 4.21
N GLY A 212 -12.78 -6.59 4.27
CA GLY A 212 -13.98 -5.83 3.89
C GLY A 212 -14.43 -6.03 2.44
N ARG A 213 -13.59 -6.67 1.58
CA ARG A 213 -13.89 -6.90 0.15
C ARG A 213 -13.49 -8.27 -0.39
N ALA A 214 -12.81 -9.10 0.37
CA ALA A 214 -12.49 -10.48 -0.02
C ALA A 214 -13.76 -11.31 -0.24
N ASP A 215 -14.77 -11.08 0.56
CA ASP A 215 -16.09 -11.72 0.40
C ASP A 215 -16.69 -11.47 -1.00
N THR A 216 -16.37 -10.37 -1.63
CA THR A 216 -16.87 -10.04 -2.96
C THR A 216 -16.08 -10.75 -4.07
N VAL A 217 -14.78 -10.95 -3.88
CA VAL A 217 -13.91 -11.57 -4.89
C VAL A 217 -14.02 -13.11 -4.85
N VAL A 218 -14.09 -13.70 -3.65
CA VAL A 218 -14.15 -15.15 -3.48
C VAL A 218 -15.55 -15.72 -3.72
N ARG A 219 -16.62 -14.97 -3.41
CA ARG A 219 -18.00 -15.40 -3.64
C ARG A 219 -18.52 -15.15 -5.07
N GLY A 220 -17.75 -14.48 -5.91
CA GLY A 220 -18.13 -14.14 -7.29
C GLY A 220 -18.06 -15.30 -8.29
N HIS A 221 -17.65 -16.52 -7.88
CA HIS A 221 -17.74 -17.73 -8.71
C HIS A 221 -18.52 -18.83 -7.98
N PRO A 222 -19.85 -18.87 -8.08
CA PRO A 222 -20.55 -20.13 -7.86
C PRO A 222 -20.13 -21.04 -9.01
N GLY A 223 -19.35 -22.05 -8.69
CA GLY A 223 -19.06 -23.12 -9.63
C GLY A 223 -20.39 -23.63 -10.19
N LYS A 224 -20.58 -23.47 -11.50
CA LYS A 224 -21.59 -24.26 -12.20
C LYS A 224 -21.01 -25.65 -12.28
N GLY A 225 -21.64 -26.57 -11.53
CA GLY A 225 -21.53 -28.01 -11.71
C GLY A 225 -21.92 -28.44 -13.12
#